data_b195e32e3fd5b64b761179a95fd2c996
#
_entry.id   b195e32e3fd5b64b761179a95fd2c996
#
_cell.length_a   1.000
_cell.length_b   1.000
_cell.length_c   1.000
_cell.angle_alpha   90.00
_cell.angle_beta   90.00
_cell.angle_gamma   90.00
#
_symmetry.space_group_name_H-M   'P 1'
#
loop_
_entity.id
_entity.type
_entity.pdbx_description
1 polymer ?
#
loop_
_entity_poly.entity_id
_entity_poly.type
_entity_poly.pdbx_seq_one_letter_code
_entity_poly.pdbx_strand_id
1 'polypeptide(L)'
;VICYLPFDRRANARRLLDAVKVEKAIFVKYEFWGNYLEELRRRDIPTYIISAIFRPTQAFFKPWGGMFRKMLNCYTRLFVQDEESRVLLEGIGVTNVDVYGDTRFDRVTDILDNHVDLPIIESFSRGSFTLFVGSSWEPDEEFLIPYFNSHPELKMVLAPHELGKDRIEGIIQKLKRPYALYTKTSPEEAADVDCLIIDCFGILSKSYRFATVAY
;
A
#
# COMPACT_ATOMS: atom_id res chain seq x y z
N VAL A 1 -16.20 -7.34 -12.82
CA VAL A 1 -15.58 -8.68 -12.71
C VAL A 1 -14.19 -8.50 -12.15
N ILE A 2 -13.83 -9.25 -11.12
CA ILE A 2 -12.48 -9.29 -10.55
C ILE A 2 -11.84 -10.61 -10.98
N CYS A 3 -10.64 -10.56 -11.56
CA CYS A 3 -9.88 -11.74 -11.94
C CYS A 3 -8.37 -11.47 -11.84
N TYR A 4 -7.59 -12.54 -11.76
CA TYR A 4 -6.14 -12.43 -11.87
C TYR A 4 -5.74 -12.22 -13.33
N LEU A 5 -4.79 -11.29 -13.55
CA LEU A 5 -4.17 -11.11 -14.86
C LEU A 5 -3.33 -12.35 -15.18
N PRO A 6 -3.58 -13.06 -16.31
CA PRO A 6 -2.73 -14.18 -16.72
C PRO A 6 -1.29 -13.73 -17.00
N PHE A 7 -0.32 -14.65 -16.88
CA PHE A 7 1.10 -14.37 -17.16
C PHE A 7 1.28 -13.61 -18.47
N ASP A 8 2.21 -12.64 -18.50
CA ASP A 8 2.51 -11.78 -19.64
C ASP A 8 3.12 -12.57 -20.80
N ARG A 9 2.23 -13.25 -21.53
CA ARG A 9 2.52 -13.94 -22.78
C ARG A 9 1.59 -13.43 -23.87
N ARG A 10 2.10 -13.31 -25.11
CA ARG A 10 1.30 -12.81 -26.26
C ARG A 10 -0.02 -13.55 -26.43
N ALA A 11 -0.04 -14.89 -26.26
CA ALA A 11 -1.26 -15.70 -26.37
C ALA A 11 -2.29 -15.35 -25.26
N ASN A 12 -1.81 -15.11 -24.03
CA ASN A 12 -2.68 -14.77 -22.91
C ASN A 12 -3.25 -13.36 -23.05
N ALA A 13 -2.42 -12.39 -23.46
CA ALA A 13 -2.86 -11.04 -23.73
C ALA A 13 -3.98 -11.01 -24.79
N ARG A 14 -3.80 -11.74 -25.89
CA ARG A 14 -4.82 -11.86 -26.94
C ARG A 14 -6.10 -12.47 -26.41
N ARG A 15 -6.02 -13.63 -25.74
CA ARG A 15 -7.19 -14.33 -25.20
C ARG A 15 -7.98 -13.47 -24.22
N LEU A 16 -7.28 -12.77 -23.31
CA LEU A 16 -7.95 -11.89 -22.36
C LEU A 16 -8.68 -10.75 -23.08
N LEU A 17 -8.00 -10.07 -23.99
CA LEU A 17 -8.59 -8.95 -24.73
C LEU A 17 -9.64 -9.37 -25.77
N ASP A 18 -9.67 -10.65 -26.16
CA ASP A 18 -10.76 -11.23 -26.96
C ASP A 18 -11.98 -11.54 -26.09
N ALA A 19 -11.75 -11.99 -24.86
CA ALA A 19 -12.81 -12.35 -23.91
C ALA A 19 -13.46 -11.13 -23.24
N VAL A 20 -12.72 -10.02 -23.11
CA VAL A 20 -13.18 -8.80 -22.44
C VAL A 20 -13.22 -7.65 -23.43
N LYS A 21 -14.38 -7.00 -23.58
CA LYS A 21 -14.50 -5.79 -24.40
C LYS A 21 -13.87 -4.62 -23.64
N VAL A 22 -12.59 -4.36 -23.89
CA VAL A 22 -11.82 -3.30 -23.24
C VAL A 22 -11.94 -2.01 -24.05
N GLU A 23 -12.48 -0.95 -23.45
CA GLU A 23 -12.57 0.38 -24.04
C GLU A 23 -11.37 1.27 -23.63
N LYS A 24 -10.84 1.06 -22.44
CA LYS A 24 -9.67 1.75 -21.89
C LYS A 24 -8.92 0.81 -20.96
N ALA A 25 -7.59 0.93 -20.91
CA ALA A 25 -6.74 0.20 -19.95
C ALA A 25 -6.03 1.20 -19.03
N ILE A 26 -6.07 0.93 -17.73
CA ILE A 26 -5.39 1.74 -16.72
C ILE A 26 -4.49 0.84 -15.91
N PHE A 27 -3.21 1.13 -15.94
CA PHE A 27 -2.20 0.47 -15.12
C PHE A 27 -1.83 1.36 -13.93
N VAL A 28 -1.41 0.75 -12.84
CA VAL A 28 -1.10 1.47 -11.60
C VAL A 28 0.36 1.25 -11.23
N LYS A 29 1.12 2.33 -11.06
CA LYS A 29 2.52 2.35 -10.57
C LYS A 29 3.53 1.64 -11.48
N TYR A 30 3.90 0.38 -11.18
CA TYR A 30 5.03 -0.34 -11.79
C TYR A 30 4.59 -1.43 -12.76
N GLU A 31 3.38 -1.36 -13.27
CA GLU A 31 2.76 -2.40 -14.09
C GLU A 31 3.16 -2.26 -15.57
N PHE A 32 4.32 -2.79 -15.91
CA PHE A 32 4.88 -2.75 -17.29
C PHE A 32 4.79 -4.13 -17.97
N TRP A 33 3.58 -4.54 -18.32
CA TRP A 33 3.27 -5.83 -18.93
C TRP A 33 3.42 -5.74 -20.46
N GLY A 34 4.60 -6.04 -20.97
CA GLY A 34 4.99 -5.75 -22.36
C GLY A 34 4.09 -6.34 -23.43
N ASN A 35 3.67 -7.61 -23.29
CA ASN A 35 2.79 -8.24 -24.27
C ASN A 35 1.35 -7.69 -24.22
N TYR A 36 0.87 -7.34 -23.02
CA TYR A 36 -0.43 -6.67 -22.88
C TYR A 36 -0.40 -5.27 -23.46
N LEU A 37 0.64 -4.49 -23.18
CA LEU A 37 0.82 -3.15 -23.71
C LEU A 37 0.90 -3.15 -25.25
N GLU A 38 1.68 -4.08 -25.83
CA GLU A 38 1.79 -4.22 -27.27
C GLU A 38 0.44 -4.60 -27.91
N GLU A 39 -0.31 -5.51 -27.30
CA GLU A 39 -1.60 -5.96 -27.82
C GLU A 39 -2.68 -4.88 -27.67
N LEU A 40 -2.70 -4.11 -26.59
CA LEU A 40 -3.57 -2.95 -26.40
C LEU A 40 -3.31 -1.89 -27.47
N ARG A 41 -2.01 -1.56 -27.69
CA ARG A 41 -1.62 -0.63 -28.75
C ARG A 41 -2.03 -1.11 -30.14
N ARG A 42 -1.86 -2.41 -30.45
CA ARG A 42 -2.24 -3.00 -31.72
C ARG A 42 -3.75 -2.90 -32.01
N ARG A 43 -4.55 -2.82 -30.95
CA ARG A 43 -6.02 -2.68 -31.02
C ARG A 43 -6.49 -1.23 -30.89
N ASP A 44 -5.56 -0.28 -30.87
CA ASP A 44 -5.83 1.16 -30.65
C ASP A 44 -6.63 1.44 -29.38
N ILE A 45 -6.45 0.61 -28.33
CA ILE A 45 -7.11 0.80 -27.03
C ILE A 45 -6.33 1.85 -26.23
N PRO A 46 -6.96 2.98 -25.84
CA PRO A 46 -6.33 3.99 -25.01
C PRO A 46 -5.82 3.38 -23.70
N THR A 47 -4.52 3.55 -23.46
CA THR A 47 -3.83 2.91 -22.34
C THR A 47 -3.11 3.97 -21.49
N TYR A 48 -3.36 3.95 -20.20
CA TYR A 48 -2.84 4.92 -19.26
C TYR A 48 -2.07 4.22 -18.14
N ILE A 49 -1.07 4.90 -17.59
CA ILE A 49 -0.47 4.50 -16.31
C ILE A 49 -0.63 5.67 -15.35
N ILE A 50 -1.07 5.36 -14.12
CA ILE A 50 -1.29 6.35 -13.06
C ILE A 50 -0.38 6.10 -11.87
N SER A 51 -0.06 7.17 -11.14
CA SER A 51 0.82 7.14 -9.96
C SER A 51 2.17 6.45 -10.24
N ALA A 52 2.68 6.55 -11.46
CA ALA A 52 3.98 5.97 -11.80
C ALA A 52 5.12 6.82 -11.22
N ILE A 53 6.18 6.16 -10.78
CA ILE A 53 7.41 6.82 -10.37
C ILE A 53 8.60 6.19 -11.09
N PHE A 54 9.50 7.03 -11.57
CA PHE A 54 10.67 6.61 -12.32
C PHE A 54 11.96 6.99 -11.58
N ARG A 55 12.97 6.12 -11.71
CA ARG A 55 14.27 6.31 -11.07
C ARG A 55 15.39 6.09 -12.07
N PRO A 56 16.52 6.83 -11.98
CA PRO A 56 17.63 6.73 -12.93
C PRO A 56 18.25 5.32 -13.02
N THR A 57 18.06 4.51 -11.98
CA THR A 57 18.59 3.14 -11.90
C THR A 57 17.81 2.13 -12.71
N GLN A 58 16.56 2.44 -13.10
CA GLN A 58 15.69 1.52 -13.82
C GLN A 58 16.17 1.26 -15.26
N ALA A 59 15.79 0.10 -15.79
CA ALA A 59 16.20 -0.40 -17.10
C ALA A 59 15.86 0.55 -18.27
N PHE A 60 14.79 1.34 -18.14
CA PHE A 60 14.38 2.33 -19.16
C PHE A 60 15.48 3.33 -19.51
N PHE A 61 16.27 3.74 -18.51
CA PHE A 61 17.30 4.78 -18.62
C PHE A 61 18.71 4.24 -18.90
N LYS A 62 18.85 2.91 -19.03
CA LYS A 62 20.15 2.29 -19.33
C LYS A 62 20.40 2.26 -20.84
N PRO A 63 21.69 2.24 -21.30
CA PRO A 63 22.02 2.16 -22.75
C PRO A 63 21.35 0.97 -23.44
N TRP A 64 21.23 -0.16 -22.74
CA TRP A 64 20.60 -1.39 -23.26
C TRP A 64 19.06 -1.41 -23.10
N GLY A 65 18.47 -0.36 -22.54
CA GLY A 65 17.05 -0.26 -22.18
C GLY A 65 16.06 -0.11 -23.35
N GLY A 66 16.50 -0.22 -24.61
CA GLY A 66 15.68 0.03 -25.79
C GLY A 66 14.38 -0.79 -25.85
N MET A 67 14.43 -2.06 -25.42
CA MET A 67 13.23 -2.90 -25.36
C MET A 67 12.22 -2.40 -24.33
N PHE A 68 12.69 -1.95 -23.16
CA PHE A 68 11.84 -1.41 -22.12
C PHE A 68 11.22 -0.06 -22.50
N ARG A 69 11.97 0.79 -23.21
CA ARG A 69 11.44 2.06 -23.75
C ARG A 69 10.30 1.85 -24.74
N LYS A 70 10.29 0.74 -25.48
CA LYS A 70 9.16 0.41 -26.37
C LYS A 70 7.85 0.22 -25.59
N MET A 71 7.90 -0.26 -24.36
CA MET A 71 6.71 -0.42 -23.50
C MET A 71 6.12 0.95 -23.11
N LEU A 72 6.98 1.93 -22.80
CA LEU A 72 6.54 3.30 -22.47
C LEU A 72 5.79 3.95 -23.64
N ASN A 73 6.23 3.69 -24.88
CA ASN A 73 5.58 4.19 -26.08
C ASN A 73 4.22 3.52 -26.41
N CYS A 74 3.82 2.52 -25.63
CA CYS A 74 2.49 1.91 -25.75
C CYS A 74 1.42 2.66 -24.95
N TYR A 75 1.82 3.51 -24.01
CA TYR A 75 0.87 4.30 -23.26
C TYR A 75 0.41 5.53 -24.04
N THR A 76 -0.88 5.77 -24.00
CA THR A 76 -1.49 7.01 -24.53
C THR A 76 -1.04 8.20 -23.68
N ARG A 77 -0.98 8.02 -22.35
CA ARG A 77 -0.49 9.02 -21.41
C ARG A 77 0.07 8.36 -20.15
N LEU A 78 1.12 8.99 -19.59
CA LEU A 78 1.73 8.58 -18.34
C LEU A 78 1.48 9.67 -17.30
N PHE A 79 0.82 9.32 -16.20
CA PHE A 79 0.61 10.20 -15.04
C PHE A 79 1.59 9.81 -13.94
N VAL A 80 2.60 10.65 -13.73
CA VAL A 80 3.71 10.37 -12.81
C VAL A 80 3.53 11.11 -11.50
N GLN A 81 4.24 10.63 -10.46
CA GLN A 81 4.13 11.18 -9.12
C GLN A 81 4.88 12.51 -8.97
N ASP A 82 6.01 12.68 -9.66
CA ASP A 82 6.93 13.78 -9.43
C ASP A 82 7.56 14.32 -10.72
N GLU A 83 8.11 15.50 -10.60
CA GLU A 83 8.79 16.20 -11.69
C GLU A 83 10.08 15.50 -12.13
N GLU A 84 10.79 14.83 -11.20
CA GLU A 84 11.99 14.06 -11.51
C GLU A 84 11.67 12.93 -12.50
N SER A 85 10.56 12.21 -12.28
CA SER A 85 10.07 11.18 -13.20
C SER A 85 9.75 11.73 -14.58
N ARG A 86 9.14 12.94 -14.67
CA ARG A 86 8.85 13.60 -15.94
C ARG A 86 10.15 13.93 -16.70
N VAL A 87 11.09 14.56 -16.04
CA VAL A 87 12.39 14.93 -16.63
C VAL A 87 13.16 13.70 -17.14
N LEU A 88 13.17 12.60 -16.37
CA LEU A 88 13.79 11.34 -16.78
C LEU A 88 13.15 10.76 -18.06
N LEU A 89 11.82 10.78 -18.15
CA LEU A 89 11.07 10.27 -19.31
C LEU A 89 11.29 11.14 -20.55
N GLU A 90 11.22 12.46 -20.40
CA GLU A 90 11.50 13.42 -21.48
C GLU A 90 12.93 13.26 -22.02
N GLY A 91 13.90 12.99 -21.13
CA GLY A 91 15.31 12.74 -21.47
C GLY A 91 15.52 11.52 -22.37
N ILE A 92 14.55 10.60 -22.45
CA ILE A 92 14.59 9.44 -23.35
C ILE A 92 13.54 9.52 -24.48
N GLY A 93 12.95 10.72 -24.67
CA GLY A 93 12.01 11.01 -25.78
C GLY A 93 10.54 10.62 -25.51
N VAL A 94 10.16 10.35 -24.26
CA VAL A 94 8.77 10.11 -23.86
C VAL A 94 8.18 11.42 -23.37
N THR A 95 7.31 12.05 -24.17
CA THR A 95 6.78 13.41 -23.94
C THR A 95 5.30 13.46 -23.52
N ASN A 96 4.58 12.34 -23.62
CA ASN A 96 3.18 12.21 -23.24
C ASN A 96 3.03 11.96 -21.74
N VAL A 97 3.64 12.82 -20.90
CA VAL A 97 3.78 12.69 -19.46
C VAL A 97 3.18 13.90 -18.76
N ASP A 98 2.41 13.66 -17.69
CA ASP A 98 1.91 14.71 -16.80
C ASP A 98 2.22 14.35 -15.34
N VAL A 99 2.48 15.36 -14.51
CA VAL A 99 2.71 15.20 -13.07
C VAL A 99 1.39 15.38 -12.32
N TYR A 100 0.95 14.33 -11.62
CA TYR A 100 -0.33 14.32 -10.88
C TYR A 100 -0.21 13.86 -9.43
N GLY A 101 0.99 13.49 -8.97
CA GLY A 101 1.20 13.00 -7.61
C GLY A 101 0.86 11.52 -7.43
N ASP A 102 0.78 11.12 -6.17
CA ASP A 102 0.46 9.73 -5.79
C ASP A 102 -0.96 9.65 -5.23
N THR A 103 -1.82 8.86 -5.85
CA THR A 103 -3.22 8.62 -5.45
C THR A 103 -3.38 8.08 -4.03
N ARG A 104 -2.29 7.65 -3.38
CA ARG A 104 -2.33 7.30 -1.95
C ARG A 104 -2.59 8.52 -1.06
N PHE A 105 -2.14 9.71 -1.46
CA PHE A 105 -2.40 10.94 -0.71
C PHE A 105 -3.87 11.34 -0.80
N ASP A 106 -4.52 11.18 -1.95
CA ASP A 106 -5.95 11.42 -2.11
C ASP A 106 -6.74 10.55 -1.12
N ARG A 107 -6.34 9.26 -0.99
CA ARG A 107 -6.97 8.35 -0.04
C ARG A 107 -6.74 8.77 1.43
N VAL A 108 -5.56 9.29 1.76
CA VAL A 108 -5.29 9.80 3.11
C VAL A 108 -6.18 11.00 3.42
N THR A 109 -6.33 11.92 2.46
CA THR A 109 -7.24 13.06 2.58
C THR A 109 -8.69 12.60 2.77
N ASP A 110 -9.16 11.66 1.96
CA ASP A 110 -10.50 11.07 2.09
C ASP A 110 -10.73 10.44 3.48
N ILE A 111 -9.72 9.79 4.06
CA ILE A 111 -9.80 9.20 5.40
C ILE A 111 -9.88 10.29 6.48
N LEU A 112 -9.17 11.39 6.30
CA LEU A 112 -9.20 12.52 7.24
C LEU A 112 -10.54 13.27 7.18
N ASP A 113 -11.11 13.43 5.99
CA ASP A 113 -12.37 14.11 5.78
C ASP A 113 -13.59 13.27 6.21
N ASN A 114 -13.49 11.95 6.06
CA ASN A 114 -14.53 11.01 6.45
C ASN A 114 -14.22 10.36 7.81
N HIS A 115 -14.57 11.08 8.88
CA HIS A 115 -14.39 10.59 10.23
C HIS A 115 -15.20 9.31 10.48
N VAL A 116 -14.48 8.24 10.88
CA VAL A 116 -15.09 7.01 11.40
C VAL A 116 -14.83 6.95 12.89
N ASP A 117 -15.89 6.80 13.67
CA ASP A 117 -15.74 6.63 15.11
C ASP A 117 -15.04 5.31 15.42
N LEU A 118 -14.01 5.40 16.25
CA LEU A 118 -13.23 4.26 16.72
C LEU A 118 -13.13 4.30 18.24
N PRO A 119 -14.25 4.10 18.96
CA PRO A 119 -14.33 4.35 20.41
C PRO A 119 -13.36 3.48 21.20
N ILE A 120 -13.06 2.28 20.76
CA ILE A 120 -12.09 1.38 21.40
C ILE A 120 -10.69 1.98 21.36
N ILE A 121 -10.24 2.45 20.18
CA ILE A 121 -8.90 3.03 20.00
C ILE A 121 -8.81 4.39 20.68
N GLU A 122 -9.86 5.18 20.60
CA GLU A 122 -9.94 6.48 21.28
C GLU A 122 -9.81 6.31 22.80
N SER A 123 -10.56 5.38 23.38
CA SER A 123 -10.51 5.08 24.81
C SER A 123 -9.14 4.57 25.23
N PHE A 124 -8.55 3.65 24.44
CA PHE A 124 -7.22 3.10 24.66
C PHE A 124 -6.13 4.18 24.67
N SER A 125 -6.17 5.12 23.72
CA SER A 125 -5.11 6.11 23.50
C SER A 125 -5.26 7.36 24.36
N ARG A 126 -6.41 7.57 24.99
CA ARG A 126 -6.74 8.81 25.71
C ARG A 126 -5.74 9.13 26.81
N GLY A 127 -5.06 10.26 26.69
CA GLY A 127 -4.12 10.76 27.71
C GLY A 127 -2.82 9.96 27.85
N SER A 128 -2.54 9.05 26.91
CA SER A 128 -1.37 8.17 26.95
C SER A 128 -0.42 8.44 25.77
N PHE A 129 0.86 8.22 25.99
CA PHE A 129 1.83 8.17 24.89
C PHE A 129 1.66 6.82 24.17
N THR A 130 1.16 6.85 22.95
CA THR A 130 0.77 5.65 22.21
C THR A 130 1.61 5.48 20.96
N LEU A 131 2.33 4.35 20.89
CA LEU A 131 3.04 3.89 19.70
C LEU A 131 2.11 3.02 18.85
N PHE A 132 1.92 3.41 17.58
CA PHE A 132 1.23 2.59 16.59
C PHE A 132 2.23 1.85 15.72
N VAL A 133 2.17 0.53 15.74
CA VAL A 133 3.01 -0.35 14.93
C VAL A 133 2.13 -0.93 13.81
N GLY A 134 2.30 -0.40 12.60
CA GLY A 134 1.42 -0.72 11.48
C GLY A 134 2.02 -1.72 10.51
N SER A 135 1.25 -2.77 10.17
CA SER A 135 1.64 -3.83 9.23
C SER A 135 2.95 -4.51 9.60
N SER A 136 3.16 -4.79 10.90
CA SER A 136 4.39 -5.38 11.42
C SER A 136 4.62 -6.80 10.90
N TRP A 137 5.89 -7.12 10.71
CA TRP A 137 6.37 -8.46 10.47
C TRP A 137 7.10 -8.99 11.71
N GLU A 138 7.40 -10.28 11.73
CA GLU A 138 8.04 -10.91 12.88
C GLU A 138 9.37 -10.25 13.31
N PRO A 139 10.27 -9.85 12.39
CA PRO A 139 11.49 -9.13 12.77
C PRO A 139 11.24 -7.78 13.45
N ASP A 140 10.19 -7.05 13.05
CA ASP A 140 9.83 -5.77 13.69
C ASP A 140 9.38 -6.00 15.12
N GLU A 141 8.58 -7.03 15.33
CA GLU A 141 8.02 -7.40 16.64
C GLU A 141 9.07 -7.95 17.59
N GLU A 142 10.08 -8.67 17.08
CA GLU A 142 11.23 -9.13 17.87
C GLU A 142 12.02 -7.99 18.47
N PHE A 143 11.99 -6.82 17.86
CA PHE A 143 12.62 -5.61 18.35
C PHE A 143 11.66 -4.76 19.22
N LEU A 144 10.44 -4.53 18.72
CA LEU A 144 9.51 -3.57 19.33
C LEU A 144 8.81 -4.11 20.58
N ILE A 145 8.48 -5.41 20.65
CA ILE A 145 7.80 -5.99 21.81
C ILE A 145 8.70 -6.00 23.08
N PRO A 146 9.98 -6.40 23.02
CA PRO A 146 10.88 -6.25 24.17
C PRO A 146 11.04 -4.80 24.63
N TYR A 147 11.14 -3.85 23.70
CA TYR A 147 11.19 -2.43 24.02
C TYR A 147 9.92 -2.00 24.77
N PHE A 148 8.75 -2.29 24.22
CA PHE A 148 7.45 -2.03 24.84
C PHE A 148 7.34 -2.66 26.25
N ASN A 149 7.75 -3.93 26.41
CA ASN A 149 7.70 -4.63 27.71
C ASN A 149 8.55 -3.96 28.80
N SER A 150 9.62 -3.23 28.41
CA SER A 150 10.54 -2.55 29.34
C SER A 150 10.18 -1.07 29.61
N HIS A 151 9.17 -0.52 28.91
CA HIS A 151 8.76 0.90 29.01
C HIS A 151 7.30 1.00 29.47
N PRO A 152 7.04 0.98 30.81
CA PRO A 152 5.67 0.94 31.35
C PRO A 152 4.85 2.19 31.03
N GLU A 153 5.48 3.31 30.71
CA GLU A 153 4.84 4.57 30.32
C GLU A 153 4.25 4.54 28.91
N LEU A 154 4.66 3.56 28.10
CA LEU A 154 4.26 3.45 26.71
C LEU A 154 3.04 2.54 26.55
N LYS A 155 2.01 3.00 25.85
CA LYS A 155 0.97 2.14 25.28
C LYS A 155 1.29 1.79 23.83
N MET A 156 0.89 0.60 23.37
CA MET A 156 1.17 0.13 22.03
C MET A 156 -0.09 -0.37 21.33
N VAL A 157 -0.38 0.18 20.14
CA VAL A 157 -1.32 -0.42 19.19
C VAL A 157 -0.51 -1.21 18.18
N LEU A 158 -0.72 -2.52 18.10
CA LEU A 158 0.00 -3.42 17.21
C LEU A 158 -0.95 -3.99 16.14
N ALA A 159 -0.68 -3.69 14.88
CA ALA A 159 -1.42 -4.22 13.74
C ALA A 159 -0.50 -5.09 12.89
N PRO A 160 -0.46 -6.41 13.08
CA PRO A 160 0.41 -7.29 12.30
C PRO A 160 -0.05 -7.37 10.84
N HIS A 161 0.90 -7.59 9.93
CA HIS A 161 0.61 -7.73 8.50
C HIS A 161 -0.25 -8.96 8.21
N GLU A 162 -0.03 -10.04 8.95
CA GLU A 162 -0.79 -11.29 8.86
C GLU A 162 -1.64 -11.49 10.10
N LEU A 163 -2.93 -11.82 9.90
CA LEU A 163 -3.93 -11.97 10.97
C LEU A 163 -4.26 -13.44 11.28
N GLY A 164 -3.41 -14.38 10.87
CA GLY A 164 -3.58 -15.79 11.19
C GLY A 164 -3.59 -16.04 12.71
N LYS A 165 -4.39 -17.03 13.15
CA LYS A 165 -4.54 -17.36 14.57
C LYS A 165 -3.18 -17.65 15.24
N ASP A 166 -2.37 -18.51 14.60
CA ASP A 166 -1.04 -18.87 15.12
C ASP A 166 -0.10 -17.64 15.22
N ARG A 167 -0.27 -16.71 14.27
CA ARG A 167 0.50 -15.45 14.24
C ARG A 167 0.15 -14.55 15.42
N ILE A 168 -1.14 -14.35 15.68
CA ILE A 168 -1.63 -13.56 16.83
C ILE A 168 -1.23 -14.23 18.14
N GLU A 169 -1.34 -15.55 18.27
CA GLU A 169 -0.91 -16.30 19.45
C GLU A 169 0.60 -16.14 19.70
N GLY A 170 1.43 -16.17 18.65
CA GLY A 170 2.87 -15.94 18.75
C GLY A 170 3.23 -14.53 19.26
N ILE A 171 2.47 -13.51 18.86
CA ILE A 171 2.61 -12.14 19.39
C ILE A 171 2.23 -12.10 20.87
N ILE A 172 1.10 -12.70 21.24
CA ILE A 172 0.60 -12.72 22.62
C ILE A 172 1.62 -13.36 23.57
N GLN A 173 2.27 -14.45 23.15
CA GLN A 173 3.30 -15.13 23.97
C GLN A 173 4.52 -14.26 24.28
N LYS A 174 4.83 -13.27 23.42
CA LYS A 174 5.95 -12.34 23.59
C LYS A 174 5.59 -11.15 24.50
N LEU A 175 4.30 -10.85 24.67
CA LEU A 175 3.82 -9.75 25.52
C LEU A 175 3.89 -10.14 27.00
N LYS A 176 4.42 -9.22 27.84
CA LYS A 176 4.51 -9.37 29.31
C LYS A 176 3.58 -8.41 30.06
N ARG A 177 2.86 -7.58 29.32
CA ARG A 177 1.96 -6.55 29.84
C ARG A 177 0.52 -6.82 29.41
N PRO A 178 -0.50 -6.28 30.12
CA PRO A 178 -1.90 -6.46 29.76
C PRO A 178 -2.17 -6.09 28.29
N TYR A 179 -2.94 -6.93 27.60
CA TYR A 179 -3.32 -6.71 26.22
C TYR A 179 -4.79 -7.03 25.98
N ALA A 180 -5.32 -6.49 24.87
CA ALA A 180 -6.63 -6.86 24.35
C ALA A 180 -6.57 -7.06 22.83
N LEU A 181 -7.48 -7.88 22.30
CA LEU A 181 -7.74 -7.97 20.86
C LEU A 181 -8.85 -7.00 20.49
N TYR A 182 -8.64 -6.20 19.46
CA TYR A 182 -9.60 -5.18 19.04
C TYR A 182 -11.01 -5.73 18.80
N THR A 183 -11.12 -6.93 18.19
CA THR A 183 -12.42 -7.54 17.91
C THR A 183 -13.10 -8.16 19.12
N LYS A 184 -12.44 -8.22 20.28
CA LYS A 184 -12.93 -8.93 21.47
C LYS A 184 -12.93 -8.07 22.74
N THR A 185 -12.82 -6.76 22.59
CA THR A 185 -12.78 -5.84 23.73
C THR A 185 -13.80 -4.73 23.58
N SER A 186 -14.17 -4.11 24.70
CA SER A 186 -14.97 -2.90 24.74
C SER A 186 -14.10 -1.65 24.91
N PRO A 187 -14.64 -0.42 24.71
CA PRO A 187 -13.90 0.81 24.98
C PRO A 187 -13.42 0.91 26.44
N GLU A 188 -14.22 0.42 27.39
CA GLU A 188 -13.91 0.44 28.82
C GLU A 188 -12.75 -0.51 29.13
N GLU A 189 -12.81 -1.75 28.65
CA GLU A 189 -11.75 -2.74 28.83
C GLU A 189 -10.45 -2.34 28.13
N ALA A 190 -10.54 -1.69 26.97
CA ALA A 190 -9.38 -1.22 26.23
C ALA A 190 -8.61 -0.11 26.98
N ALA A 191 -9.28 0.69 27.78
CA ALA A 191 -8.62 1.73 28.58
C ALA A 191 -7.65 1.15 29.63
N ASP A 192 -7.95 -0.05 30.13
CA ASP A 192 -7.23 -0.70 31.23
C ASP A 192 -6.04 -1.58 30.78
N VAL A 193 -5.82 -1.72 29.48
CA VAL A 193 -4.69 -2.49 28.94
C VAL A 193 -3.60 -1.58 28.38
N ASP A 194 -2.42 -2.17 28.19
CA ASP A 194 -1.23 -1.47 27.69
C ASP A 194 -0.95 -1.74 26.22
N CYS A 195 -1.44 -2.87 25.69
CA CYS A 195 -1.30 -3.23 24.28
C CYS A 195 -2.67 -3.55 23.68
N LEU A 196 -2.99 -2.92 22.54
CA LEU A 196 -4.17 -3.23 21.75
C LEU A 196 -3.73 -3.85 20.42
N ILE A 197 -4.07 -5.11 20.20
CA ILE A 197 -3.76 -5.83 18.95
C ILE A 197 -4.93 -5.65 17.98
N ILE A 198 -4.67 -5.07 16.81
CA ILE A 198 -5.66 -4.97 15.73
C ILE A 198 -5.67 -6.28 14.96
N ASP A 199 -6.64 -7.12 15.25
CA ASP A 199 -6.84 -8.46 14.70
C ASP A 199 -7.87 -8.51 13.55
N CYS A 200 -8.10 -7.36 12.88
CA CYS A 200 -9.01 -7.25 11.74
C CYS A 200 -8.49 -6.26 10.68
N PHE A 201 -9.04 -6.35 9.47
CA PHE A 201 -8.71 -5.43 8.38
C PHE A 201 -9.54 -4.14 8.41
N GLY A 202 -9.00 -3.08 7.79
CA GLY A 202 -9.72 -1.83 7.50
C GLY A 202 -9.73 -0.79 8.62
N ILE A 203 -9.14 -1.07 9.78
CA ILE A 203 -9.11 -0.18 10.94
C ILE A 203 -7.83 0.66 10.98
N LEU A 204 -6.68 0.08 10.67
CA LEU A 204 -5.36 0.68 10.86
C LEU A 204 -5.23 2.09 10.25
N SER A 205 -5.57 2.28 8.99
CA SER A 205 -5.42 3.58 8.32
C SER A 205 -6.25 4.71 8.95
N LYS A 206 -7.37 4.35 9.57
CA LYS A 206 -8.28 5.28 10.27
C LYS A 206 -7.85 5.55 11.70
N SER A 207 -7.02 4.67 12.27
CA SER A 207 -6.60 4.72 13.66
C SER A 207 -5.37 5.59 13.91
N TYR A 208 -4.57 5.87 12.89
CA TYR A 208 -3.33 6.66 13.04
C TYR A 208 -3.53 8.08 13.61
N ARG A 209 -4.72 8.65 13.50
CA ARG A 209 -5.05 9.94 14.14
C ARG A 209 -4.94 9.94 15.66
N PHE A 210 -4.95 8.76 16.29
CA PHE A 210 -4.80 8.59 17.73
C PHE A 210 -3.36 8.28 18.14
N ALA A 211 -2.45 8.14 17.18
CA ALA A 211 -1.06 7.83 17.44
C ALA A 211 -0.29 9.07 17.94
N THR A 212 0.54 8.89 18.96
CA THR A 212 1.58 9.86 19.30
C THR A 212 2.79 9.67 18.37
N VAL A 213 3.15 8.41 18.11
CA VAL A 213 4.22 8.01 17.17
C VAL A 213 3.74 6.80 16.36
N ALA A 214 4.10 6.73 15.09
CA ALA A 214 3.83 5.60 14.21
C ALA A 214 5.14 5.00 13.67
N TYR A 215 5.16 3.66 13.62
CA TYR A 215 6.20 2.84 13.02
C TYR A 215 5.63 2.10 11.81
#